data_a1ef25e109462575d761ff91919b78d5
#
_entry.id   a1ef25e109462575d761ff91919b78d5
#
_cell.length_a   1.000
_cell.length_b   1.000
_cell.length_c   1.000
_cell.angle_alpha   90.00
_cell.angle_beta   90.00
_cell.angle_gamma   90.00
#
_symmetry.space_group_name_H-M   'P 1'
#
loop_
_entity.id
_entity.type
_entity.pdbx_description
1 polymer ?
#
loop_
_entity_poly.entity_id
_entity_poly.type
_entity_poly.pdbx_seq_one_letter_code
_entity_poly.pdbx_strand_id
1 'polypeptide(L)'
;MPTRKRTIRRGSRGPLARDPWALYEAAVQAVDHDLDFMERVWRRHHDTPLTRFREDFCATASLAAGWVLRGRDHLAWGVDLDPLPLAWCRRHRLPVMRDAARRLRLVRADVRTVRLPRADAISAQNFSYWVFHERAELVRYFRAARRGLRPGGLLFANAFGGTESLGVLTERRRIRATTAVDGTPLPPFTYLWEHASFNPIDHRIVCHMHFRLADGTRLRRAFHYDWRLWTLPEIRDAMLEAGFRAVETYVEGWDEKKGTTDGIFRLKRRFENQEGWLAEVVGITPGPRRRAR
;
A
#
# COMPACT_ATOMS: atom_id res chain seq x y z
N MET A 1 -25.28 -11.94 5.04
CA MET A 1 -25.92 -10.62 4.92
C MET A 1 -25.15 -9.82 3.87
N PRO A 2 -25.80 -9.17 2.89
CA PRO A 2 -25.07 -8.47 1.83
C PRO A 2 -24.42 -7.20 2.40
N THR A 3 -23.13 -7.08 2.22
CA THR A 3 -22.32 -5.88 2.47
C THR A 3 -22.91 -4.69 1.72
N ARG A 4 -23.37 -3.69 2.44
CA ARG A 4 -23.89 -2.43 1.89
C ARG A 4 -22.80 -1.79 1.02
N LYS A 5 -22.98 -1.87 -0.29
CA LYS A 5 -22.18 -1.17 -1.29
C LYS A 5 -22.19 0.33 -0.99
N ARG A 6 -21.03 0.85 -0.77
CA ARG A 6 -20.72 2.25 -0.63
C ARG A 6 -21.11 3.01 -1.90
N THR A 7 -22.07 3.92 -1.81
CA THR A 7 -22.42 4.86 -2.87
C THR A 7 -21.42 6.00 -2.84
N ILE A 8 -20.29 5.84 -3.53
CA ILE A 8 -19.47 6.98 -3.91
C ILE A 8 -20.30 7.71 -4.98
N ARG A 9 -20.73 8.92 -4.69
CA ARG A 9 -21.38 9.79 -5.68
C ARG A 9 -20.49 9.85 -6.91
N ARG A 10 -21.09 9.64 -8.10
CA ARG A 10 -20.45 9.79 -9.40
C ARG A 10 -19.65 11.09 -9.40
N GLY A 11 -18.35 10.98 -9.70
CA GLY A 11 -17.40 12.07 -9.64
C GLY A 11 -17.93 13.33 -10.29
N SER A 12 -18.04 14.38 -9.49
CA SER A 12 -18.27 15.71 -9.99
C SER A 12 -17.14 16.08 -10.95
N ARG A 13 -17.46 16.73 -12.05
CA ARG A 13 -16.49 17.38 -12.97
C ARG A 13 -15.88 18.63 -12.29
N GLY A 14 -15.53 18.55 -11.02
CA GLY A 14 -14.90 19.60 -10.25
C GLY A 14 -13.36 19.49 -10.28
N PRO A 15 -12.63 20.55 -9.99
CA PRO A 15 -11.17 20.51 -9.90
C PRO A 15 -10.74 19.46 -8.85
N LEU A 16 -9.62 18.76 -9.10
CA LEU A 16 -9.06 17.73 -8.21
C LEU A 16 -8.80 18.22 -6.77
N ALA A 17 -8.81 19.52 -6.54
CA ALA A 17 -8.67 20.13 -5.20
C ALA A 17 -9.72 19.65 -4.17
N ARG A 18 -10.84 19.08 -4.61
CA ARG A 18 -11.88 18.49 -3.74
C ARG A 18 -12.10 17.00 -4.01
N ASP A 19 -11.27 16.42 -4.85
CA ASP A 19 -11.36 14.99 -5.20
C ASP A 19 -10.76 14.15 -4.07
N PRO A 20 -11.51 13.15 -3.53
CA PRO A 20 -11.02 12.33 -2.43
C PRO A 20 -9.74 11.56 -2.75
N TRP A 21 -9.56 11.11 -4.00
CA TRP A 21 -8.37 10.36 -4.40
C TRP A 21 -7.14 11.26 -4.48
N ALA A 22 -7.29 12.48 -5.01
CA ALA A 22 -6.19 13.46 -5.04
C ALA A 22 -5.76 13.86 -3.62
N LEU A 23 -6.72 14.07 -2.71
CA LEU A 23 -6.43 14.37 -1.31
C LEU A 23 -5.80 13.18 -0.58
N TYR A 24 -6.25 11.94 -0.89
CA TYR A 24 -5.67 10.71 -0.37
C TYR A 24 -4.20 10.59 -0.78
N GLU A 25 -3.89 10.75 -2.07
CA GLU A 25 -2.51 10.68 -2.55
C GLU A 25 -1.61 11.71 -1.86
N ALA A 26 -2.06 12.94 -1.78
CA ALA A 26 -1.32 14.02 -1.12
C ALA A 26 -1.09 13.79 0.39
N ALA A 27 -1.99 13.05 1.04
CA ALA A 27 -1.92 12.82 2.48
C ALA A 27 -1.18 11.52 2.86
N VAL A 28 -1.21 10.49 2.02
CA VAL A 28 -0.84 9.12 2.43
C VAL A 28 0.28 8.53 1.59
N GLN A 29 0.36 8.91 0.30
CA GLN A 29 1.31 8.27 -0.61
C GLN A 29 2.70 8.90 -0.51
N ALA A 30 3.72 8.07 -0.32
CA ALA A 30 5.14 8.45 -0.31
C ALA A 30 5.91 7.68 -1.41
N VAL A 31 5.42 7.77 -2.66
CA VAL A 31 5.81 6.92 -3.79
C VAL A 31 7.32 6.78 -3.95
N ASP A 32 8.07 7.90 -3.96
CA ASP A 32 9.52 7.83 -4.14
C ASP A 32 10.22 7.14 -2.98
N HIS A 33 9.79 7.43 -1.75
CA HIS A 33 10.32 6.81 -0.55
C HIS A 33 10.09 5.29 -0.55
N ASP A 34 8.86 4.85 -0.88
CA ASP A 34 8.51 3.43 -0.91
C ASP A 34 9.29 2.68 -1.99
N LEU A 35 9.42 3.28 -3.18
CA LEU A 35 10.19 2.69 -4.27
C LEU A 35 11.69 2.64 -3.97
N ASP A 36 12.26 3.67 -3.34
CA ASP A 36 13.68 3.68 -2.90
C ASP A 36 13.94 2.57 -1.86
N PHE A 37 12.99 2.37 -0.94
CA PHE A 37 13.06 1.27 0.01
C PHE A 37 13.04 -0.09 -0.71
N MET A 38 12.09 -0.29 -1.62
CA MET A 38 11.95 -1.56 -2.36
C MET A 38 13.17 -1.87 -3.21
N GLU A 39 13.73 -0.88 -3.91
CA GLU A 39 14.98 -1.05 -4.67
C GLU A 39 16.18 -1.34 -3.77
N ARG A 40 16.28 -0.70 -2.60
CA ARG A 40 17.32 -0.97 -1.62
C ARG A 40 17.26 -2.40 -1.11
N VAL A 41 16.05 -2.89 -0.78
CA VAL A 41 15.87 -4.27 -0.34
C VAL A 41 16.13 -5.24 -1.48
N TRP A 42 15.67 -4.93 -2.70
CA TRP A 42 15.97 -5.75 -3.88
C TRP A 42 17.47 -5.95 -4.08
N ARG A 43 18.26 -4.87 -4.07
CA ARG A 43 19.72 -4.90 -4.21
C ARG A 43 20.45 -5.67 -3.10
N ARG A 44 19.82 -5.86 -1.94
CA ARG A 44 20.34 -6.72 -0.87
C ARG A 44 20.28 -8.20 -1.22
N HIS A 45 19.35 -8.60 -2.07
CA HIS A 45 19.08 -9.99 -2.42
C HIS A 45 19.48 -10.35 -3.86
N HIS A 46 19.73 -9.35 -4.71
CA HIS A 46 19.96 -9.53 -6.14
C HIS A 46 20.99 -8.58 -6.70
N ASP A 47 21.84 -9.09 -7.57
CA ASP A 47 22.82 -8.31 -8.35
C ASP A 47 22.21 -7.74 -9.65
N THR A 48 21.02 -8.20 -10.04
CA THR A 48 20.30 -7.74 -11.23
C THR A 48 19.27 -6.67 -10.88
N PRO A 49 18.99 -5.71 -11.79
CA PRO A 49 17.99 -4.68 -11.54
C PRO A 49 16.57 -5.27 -11.42
N LEU A 50 15.76 -4.66 -10.56
CA LEU A 50 14.32 -4.87 -10.53
C LEU A 50 13.72 -4.22 -11.76
N THR A 51 12.88 -4.91 -12.53
CA THR A 51 12.28 -4.36 -13.76
C THR A 51 10.78 -4.56 -13.83
N ARG A 52 10.25 -5.65 -13.28
CA ARG A 52 8.84 -6.01 -13.34
C ARG A 52 8.19 -5.90 -11.98
N PHE A 53 7.30 -4.96 -11.85
CA PHE A 53 6.63 -4.61 -10.61
C PHE A 53 5.12 -4.86 -10.67
N ARG A 54 4.52 -5.34 -9.60
CA ARG A 54 3.07 -5.43 -9.46
C ARG A 54 2.63 -4.77 -8.16
N GLU A 55 1.66 -3.89 -8.27
CA GLU A 55 0.99 -3.27 -7.13
C GLU A 55 -0.37 -3.94 -6.96
N ASP A 56 -0.54 -4.69 -5.86
CA ASP A 56 -1.82 -5.28 -5.46
C ASP A 56 -2.60 -4.25 -4.64
N PHE A 57 -3.93 -4.24 -4.78
CA PHE A 57 -4.81 -3.22 -4.19
C PHE A 57 -4.39 -1.80 -4.61
N CYS A 58 -4.07 -1.64 -5.88
CA CYS A 58 -3.37 -0.46 -6.37
C CYS A 58 -4.17 0.85 -6.30
N ALA A 59 -5.46 0.82 -6.06
CA ALA A 59 -6.33 2.00 -6.10
C ALA A 59 -6.06 2.86 -7.35
N THR A 60 -5.46 4.05 -7.17
CA THR A 60 -5.08 4.96 -8.26
C THR A 60 -3.75 4.60 -8.94
N ALA A 61 -3.14 3.47 -8.57
CA ALA A 61 -1.89 2.94 -9.10
C ALA A 61 -0.71 3.94 -9.04
N SER A 62 -0.61 4.69 -7.95
CA SER A 62 0.43 5.72 -7.79
C SER A 62 1.83 5.11 -7.73
N LEU A 63 2.00 4.00 -7.01
CA LEU A 63 3.28 3.32 -6.85
C LEU A 63 3.71 2.65 -8.16
N ALA A 64 2.79 1.92 -8.83
CA ALA A 64 3.05 1.30 -10.13
C ALA A 64 3.37 2.34 -11.21
N ALA A 65 2.73 3.50 -11.18
CA ALA A 65 3.02 4.62 -12.08
C ALA A 65 4.40 5.22 -11.80
N GLY A 66 4.71 5.50 -10.53
CA GLY A 66 6.04 5.96 -10.12
C GLY A 66 7.14 5.00 -10.57
N TRP A 67 6.89 3.69 -10.45
CA TRP A 67 7.83 2.67 -10.91
C TRP A 67 8.18 2.79 -12.40
N VAL A 68 7.19 2.85 -13.28
CA VAL A 68 7.46 2.93 -14.73
C VAL A 68 8.08 4.27 -15.16
N LEU A 69 7.92 5.33 -14.35
CA LEU A 69 8.56 6.62 -14.61
C LEU A 69 10.05 6.62 -14.27
N ARG A 70 10.52 5.71 -13.40
CA ARG A 70 11.94 5.62 -12.98
C ARG A 70 12.86 5.02 -14.04
N GLY A 71 12.36 4.29 -15.03
CA GLY A 71 13.22 3.66 -16.04
C GLY A 71 12.48 3.25 -17.31
N ARG A 72 13.18 3.27 -18.45
CA ARG A 72 12.60 2.92 -19.75
C ARG A 72 12.25 1.44 -19.88
N ASP A 73 12.94 0.56 -19.14
CA ASP A 73 12.74 -0.89 -19.17
C ASP A 73 11.81 -1.36 -18.03
N HIS A 74 11.28 -0.43 -17.23
CA HIS A 74 10.41 -0.74 -16.12
C HIS A 74 8.99 -1.01 -16.61
N LEU A 75 8.43 -2.15 -16.18
CA LEU A 75 7.06 -2.57 -16.47
C LEU A 75 6.28 -2.70 -15.17
N ALA A 76 5.03 -2.30 -15.16
CA ALA A 76 4.17 -2.45 -13.99
C ALA A 76 2.76 -2.94 -14.32
N TRP A 77 2.17 -3.63 -13.33
CA TRP A 77 0.76 -4.00 -13.27
C TRP A 77 0.16 -3.43 -11.99
N GLY A 78 -0.92 -2.66 -12.12
CA GLY A 78 -1.75 -2.25 -11.00
C GLY A 78 -3.01 -3.11 -10.96
N VAL A 79 -3.23 -3.83 -9.87
CA VAL A 79 -4.38 -4.73 -9.71
C VAL A 79 -5.29 -4.20 -8.61
N ASP A 80 -6.55 -3.98 -8.93
CA ASP A 80 -7.58 -3.61 -7.96
C ASP A 80 -8.92 -4.24 -8.35
N LEU A 81 -9.74 -4.53 -7.35
CA LEU A 81 -11.09 -5.05 -7.56
C LEU A 81 -12.09 -3.91 -7.84
N ASP A 82 -11.84 -2.73 -7.26
CA ASP A 82 -12.70 -1.56 -7.41
C ASP A 82 -12.42 -0.85 -8.75
N PRO A 83 -13.44 -0.74 -9.63
CA PRO A 83 -13.28 -0.06 -10.91
C PRO A 83 -13.13 1.46 -10.77
N LEU A 84 -13.55 2.07 -9.65
CA LEU A 84 -13.60 3.53 -9.50
C LEU A 84 -12.20 4.17 -9.45
N PRO A 85 -11.27 3.73 -8.58
CA PRO A 85 -9.92 4.28 -8.58
C PRO A 85 -9.15 3.94 -9.86
N LEU A 86 -9.39 2.78 -10.48
CA LEU A 86 -8.81 2.45 -11.77
C LEU A 86 -9.30 3.40 -12.88
N ALA A 87 -10.57 3.78 -12.87
CA ALA A 87 -11.12 4.77 -13.80
C ALA A 87 -10.54 6.17 -13.53
N TRP A 88 -10.33 6.52 -12.25
CA TRP A 88 -9.66 7.77 -11.87
C TRP A 88 -8.23 7.80 -12.42
N CYS A 89 -7.47 6.72 -12.25
CA CYS A 89 -6.11 6.59 -12.79
C CYS A 89 -6.09 6.78 -14.32
N ARG A 90 -7.00 6.13 -15.05
CA ARG A 90 -7.12 6.29 -16.51
C ARG A 90 -7.42 7.71 -16.92
N ARG A 91 -8.21 8.45 -16.14
CA ARG A 91 -8.63 9.81 -16.46
C ARG A 91 -7.56 10.85 -16.11
N HIS A 92 -6.89 10.70 -14.99
CA HIS A 92 -6.05 11.77 -14.43
C HIS A 92 -4.56 11.45 -14.46
N ARG A 93 -4.16 10.19 -14.27
CA ARG A 93 -2.75 9.80 -14.21
C ARG A 93 -2.17 9.39 -15.55
N LEU A 94 -2.81 8.47 -16.27
CA LEU A 94 -2.25 7.96 -17.53
C LEU A 94 -1.97 9.06 -18.56
N PRO A 95 -2.82 10.09 -18.75
CA PRO A 95 -2.53 11.15 -19.73
C PRO A 95 -1.24 11.91 -19.45
N VAL A 96 -0.93 12.18 -18.17
CA VAL A 96 0.29 12.92 -17.80
C VAL A 96 1.56 12.08 -17.87
N MET A 97 1.44 10.75 -17.87
CA MET A 97 2.57 9.82 -18.02
C MET A 97 3.10 9.71 -19.46
N ARG A 98 2.35 10.21 -20.45
CA ARG A 98 2.73 10.16 -21.88
C ARG A 98 3.12 8.72 -22.30
N ASP A 99 4.28 8.52 -22.94
CA ASP A 99 4.75 7.20 -23.43
C ASP A 99 4.99 6.19 -22.28
N ALA A 100 5.28 6.64 -21.07
CA ALA A 100 5.45 5.77 -19.93
C ALA A 100 4.14 5.01 -19.60
N ALA A 101 2.97 5.59 -19.90
CA ALA A 101 1.68 4.96 -19.67
C ALA A 101 1.53 3.58 -20.37
N ARG A 102 2.22 3.37 -21.51
CA ARG A 102 2.18 2.09 -22.25
C ARG A 102 2.81 0.92 -21.45
N ARG A 103 3.63 1.23 -20.46
CA ARG A 103 4.33 0.26 -19.61
C ARG A 103 3.61 -0.05 -18.29
N LEU A 104 2.48 0.64 -18.03
CA LEU A 104 1.59 0.40 -16.90
C LEU A 104 0.29 -0.26 -17.39
N ARG A 105 -0.02 -1.46 -16.90
CA ARG A 105 -1.30 -2.14 -17.14
C ARG A 105 -2.17 -2.12 -15.90
N LEU A 106 -3.36 -1.52 -16.02
CA LEU A 106 -4.37 -1.54 -14.98
C LEU A 106 -5.30 -2.75 -15.19
N VAL A 107 -5.42 -3.56 -14.15
CA VAL A 107 -6.17 -4.82 -14.19
C VAL A 107 -7.23 -4.80 -13.10
N ARG A 108 -8.51 -4.88 -13.50
CA ARG A 108 -9.61 -5.07 -12.56
C ARG A 108 -9.75 -6.55 -12.26
N ALA A 109 -9.25 -7.01 -11.11
CA ALA A 109 -9.30 -8.40 -10.70
C ALA A 109 -9.12 -8.55 -9.19
N ASP A 110 -9.50 -9.73 -8.69
CA ASP A 110 -9.17 -10.14 -7.32
C ASP A 110 -7.71 -10.61 -7.27
N VAL A 111 -6.92 -10.01 -6.39
CA VAL A 111 -5.50 -10.32 -6.19
C VAL A 111 -5.23 -11.78 -5.82
N ARG A 112 -6.23 -12.49 -5.26
CA ARG A 112 -6.15 -13.91 -4.89
C ARG A 112 -6.23 -14.86 -6.09
N THR A 113 -6.76 -14.39 -7.22
CA THR A 113 -7.05 -15.23 -8.40
C THR A 113 -6.44 -14.69 -9.70
N VAL A 114 -5.97 -13.45 -9.72
CA VAL A 114 -5.41 -12.82 -10.91
C VAL A 114 -4.22 -13.61 -11.47
N ARG A 115 -4.18 -13.74 -12.79
CA ARG A 115 -3.07 -14.38 -13.50
C ARG A 115 -2.41 -13.35 -14.41
N LEU A 116 -1.16 -13.02 -14.11
CA LEU A 116 -0.34 -12.04 -14.82
C LEU A 116 1.06 -12.63 -15.05
N PRO A 117 1.85 -12.04 -15.95
CA PRO A 117 3.27 -12.36 -16.03
C PRO A 117 3.93 -12.20 -14.66
N ARG A 118 4.83 -13.14 -14.32
CA ARG A 118 5.52 -13.10 -13.03
C ARG A 118 6.34 -11.83 -12.88
N ALA A 119 6.16 -11.18 -11.73
CA ALA A 119 6.89 -9.97 -11.35
C ALA A 119 8.19 -10.32 -10.59
N ASP A 120 9.12 -9.40 -10.56
CA ASP A 120 10.30 -9.43 -9.70
C ASP A 120 9.88 -9.05 -8.27
N ALA A 121 9.04 -8.02 -8.15
CA ALA A 121 8.49 -7.58 -6.89
C ALA A 121 6.97 -7.39 -6.98
N ILE A 122 6.27 -7.72 -5.90
CA ILE A 122 4.84 -7.41 -5.67
C ILE A 122 4.77 -6.55 -4.41
N SER A 123 3.92 -5.52 -4.43
CA SER A 123 3.68 -4.66 -3.28
C SER A 123 2.19 -4.62 -2.93
N ALA A 124 1.89 -4.69 -1.63
CA ALA A 124 0.56 -4.49 -1.05
C ALA A 124 0.68 -3.47 0.09
N GLN A 125 0.60 -2.20 -0.26
CA GLN A 125 0.80 -1.09 0.66
C GLN A 125 -0.51 -0.60 1.30
N ASN A 126 -0.37 0.31 2.27
CA ASN A 126 -1.47 0.93 2.99
C ASN A 126 -2.40 -0.10 3.67
N PHE A 127 -1.81 -1.16 4.19
CA PHE A 127 -2.49 -2.22 4.95
C PHE A 127 -3.63 -2.88 4.19
N SER A 128 -3.65 -2.77 2.87
CA SER A 128 -4.81 -3.14 2.03
C SER A 128 -5.18 -4.62 2.13
N TYR A 129 -4.21 -5.51 2.39
CA TYR A 129 -4.47 -6.95 2.58
C TYR A 129 -5.17 -7.28 3.91
N TRP A 130 -5.31 -6.29 4.82
CA TRP A 130 -6.06 -6.44 6.08
C TRP A 130 -7.57 -6.58 5.88
N VAL A 131 -8.06 -6.38 4.65
CA VAL A 131 -9.44 -6.71 4.25
C VAL A 131 -9.74 -8.21 4.36
N PHE A 132 -8.72 -9.04 4.44
CA PHE A 132 -8.87 -10.48 4.68
C PHE A 132 -8.95 -10.74 6.18
N HIS A 133 -10.17 -10.86 6.68
CA HIS A 133 -10.42 -11.07 8.12
C HIS A 133 -10.06 -12.48 8.56
N GLU A 134 -10.21 -13.48 7.68
CA GLU A 134 -9.91 -14.86 7.97
C GLU A 134 -8.46 -15.21 7.61
N ARG A 135 -7.77 -15.90 8.54
CA ARG A 135 -6.38 -16.32 8.33
C ARG A 135 -6.21 -17.16 7.04
N ALA A 136 -7.17 -18.02 6.74
CA ALA A 136 -7.15 -18.82 5.52
C ALA A 136 -7.15 -17.95 4.24
N GLU A 137 -7.91 -16.85 4.24
CA GLU A 137 -7.95 -15.92 3.11
C GLU A 137 -6.64 -15.13 2.98
N LEU A 138 -6.04 -14.71 4.10
CA LEU A 138 -4.72 -14.07 4.11
C LEU A 138 -3.65 -15.02 3.53
N VAL A 139 -3.61 -16.27 3.98
CA VAL A 139 -2.69 -17.29 3.45
C VAL A 139 -2.96 -17.56 1.97
N ARG A 140 -4.22 -17.61 1.57
CA ARG A 140 -4.62 -17.76 0.15
C ARG A 140 -4.09 -16.62 -0.70
N TYR A 141 -4.19 -15.38 -0.22
CA TYR A 141 -3.62 -14.20 -0.88
C TYR A 141 -2.11 -14.33 -0.99
N PHE A 142 -1.39 -14.61 0.09
CA PHE A 142 0.07 -14.75 0.06
C PHE A 142 0.53 -15.89 -0.87
N ARG A 143 -0.21 -16.99 -0.93
CA ARG A 143 0.04 -18.07 -1.93
C ARG A 143 -0.13 -17.57 -3.37
N ALA A 144 -1.15 -16.74 -3.62
CA ALA A 144 -1.37 -16.15 -4.94
C ALA A 144 -0.26 -15.15 -5.31
N ALA A 145 0.13 -14.27 -4.39
CA ALA A 145 1.24 -13.35 -4.57
C ALA A 145 2.55 -14.10 -4.85
N ARG A 146 2.87 -15.13 -4.05
CA ARG A 146 4.06 -15.97 -4.27
C ARG A 146 4.07 -16.63 -5.66
N ARG A 147 2.93 -17.13 -6.15
CA ARG A 147 2.84 -17.69 -7.53
C ARG A 147 3.03 -16.64 -8.60
N GLY A 148 2.65 -15.38 -8.32
CA GLY A 148 2.84 -14.23 -9.19
C GLY A 148 4.26 -13.70 -9.23
N LEU A 149 5.13 -14.16 -8.35
CA LEU A 149 6.55 -13.78 -8.28
C LEU A 149 7.42 -14.74 -9.08
N ARG A 150 8.55 -14.23 -9.58
CA ARG A 150 9.65 -15.03 -10.11
C ARG A 150 10.38 -15.76 -8.97
N PRO A 151 11.14 -16.82 -9.26
CA PRO A 151 12.06 -17.39 -8.28
C PRO A 151 13.01 -16.32 -7.73
N GLY A 152 13.10 -16.22 -6.40
CA GLY A 152 13.83 -15.17 -5.71
C GLY A 152 13.06 -13.84 -5.56
N GLY A 153 11.89 -13.68 -6.18
CA GLY A 153 11.10 -12.45 -6.12
C GLY A 153 10.62 -12.08 -4.72
N LEU A 154 10.30 -10.82 -4.52
CA LEU A 154 9.98 -10.23 -3.22
C LEU A 154 8.52 -9.77 -3.15
N LEU A 155 7.85 -10.06 -2.04
CA LEU A 155 6.55 -9.46 -1.67
C LEU A 155 6.79 -8.42 -0.56
N PHE A 156 6.37 -7.19 -0.79
CA PHE A 156 6.36 -6.11 0.19
C PHE A 156 4.95 -5.90 0.73
N ALA A 157 4.79 -5.90 2.04
CA ALA A 157 3.51 -5.68 2.70
C ALA A 157 3.74 -4.89 3.98
N ASN A 158 3.13 -3.71 4.10
CA ASN A 158 3.32 -2.92 5.30
C ASN A 158 2.30 -3.25 6.40
N ALA A 159 2.67 -2.96 7.63
CA ALA A 159 1.83 -3.12 8.81
C ALA A 159 2.11 -1.98 9.79
N PHE A 160 1.08 -1.56 10.52
CA PHE A 160 1.24 -0.71 11.69
C PHE A 160 0.85 -1.45 12.97
N GLY A 161 1.29 -0.94 14.09
CA GLY A 161 0.95 -1.45 15.41
C GLY A 161 1.44 -0.50 16.48
N GLY A 162 1.50 -1.01 17.71
CA GLY A 162 1.80 -0.25 18.90
C GLY A 162 0.63 -0.25 19.84
N THR A 163 0.78 0.35 21.03
CA THR A 163 -0.26 0.35 22.05
C THR A 163 -1.50 1.12 21.63
N GLU A 164 -1.34 2.20 20.85
CA GLU A 164 -2.45 3.02 20.37
C GLU A 164 -3.25 2.35 19.23
N SER A 165 -2.66 1.38 18.52
CA SER A 165 -3.35 0.67 17.45
C SER A 165 -4.57 -0.14 17.91
N LEU A 166 -4.65 -0.43 19.21
CA LEU A 166 -5.73 -1.18 19.86
C LEU A 166 -6.81 -0.26 20.46
N GLY A 167 -6.64 1.05 20.34
CA GLY A 167 -7.53 2.05 20.91
C GLY A 167 -8.41 2.75 19.90
N VAL A 168 -9.44 3.44 20.41
CA VAL A 168 -10.23 4.40 19.64
C VAL A 168 -9.55 5.76 19.73
N LEU A 169 -9.14 6.30 18.58
CA LEU A 169 -8.41 7.58 18.53
C LEU A 169 -8.65 8.29 17.20
N THR A 170 -8.29 9.56 17.16
CA THR A 170 -8.28 10.35 15.92
C THR A 170 -7.00 11.14 15.82
N GLU A 171 -6.18 10.79 14.86
CA GLU A 171 -4.98 11.54 14.50
C GLU A 171 -5.30 12.68 13.53
N ARG A 172 -4.56 13.78 13.66
CA ARG A 172 -4.71 14.95 12.80
C ARG A 172 -3.36 15.36 12.24
N ARG A 173 -3.30 15.49 10.91
CA ARG A 173 -2.10 15.97 10.25
C ARG A 173 -2.46 17.10 9.27
N ARG A 174 -1.74 18.21 9.36
CA ARG A 174 -1.87 19.30 8.40
C ARG A 174 -1.02 18.97 7.16
N ILE A 175 -1.66 18.88 6.02
CA ILE A 175 -0.99 18.71 4.73
C ILE A 175 -0.72 20.10 4.17
N ARG A 176 0.53 20.35 3.78
CA ARG A 176 0.95 21.61 3.14
C ARG A 176 0.36 21.72 1.74
N ALA A 177 0.38 22.91 1.17
CA ALA A 177 0.02 23.10 -0.24
C ALA A 177 0.90 22.21 -1.12
N THR A 178 0.28 21.53 -2.09
CA THR A 178 0.93 20.63 -3.04
C THR A 178 0.16 20.67 -4.36
N THR A 179 0.44 19.73 -5.25
CA THR A 179 -0.26 19.56 -6.53
C THR A 179 -0.78 18.14 -6.67
N ALA A 180 -1.93 17.99 -7.30
CA ALA A 180 -2.42 16.69 -7.75
C ALA A 180 -1.61 16.18 -8.95
N VAL A 181 -1.83 14.92 -9.33
CA VAL A 181 -1.09 14.24 -10.40
C VAL A 181 -1.13 14.95 -11.76
N ASP A 182 -2.20 15.70 -12.04
CA ASP A 182 -2.38 16.47 -13.28
C ASP A 182 -1.89 17.93 -13.18
N GLY A 183 -1.21 18.29 -12.08
CA GLY A 183 -0.74 19.65 -11.81
C GLY A 183 -1.76 20.57 -11.16
N THR A 184 -3.00 20.11 -10.89
CA THR A 184 -4.01 20.92 -10.19
C THR A 184 -3.50 21.30 -8.80
N PRO A 185 -3.49 22.61 -8.43
CA PRO A 185 -3.08 23.03 -7.10
C PRO A 185 -4.02 22.48 -6.02
N LEU A 186 -3.44 21.89 -4.98
CA LEU A 186 -4.12 21.48 -3.77
C LEU A 186 -3.76 22.46 -2.63
N PRO A 187 -4.67 23.37 -2.23
CA PRO A 187 -4.44 24.22 -1.07
C PRO A 187 -4.19 23.38 0.20
N PRO A 188 -3.60 23.96 1.25
CA PRO A 188 -3.40 23.25 2.50
C PRO A 188 -4.72 22.71 3.04
N PHE A 189 -4.69 21.49 3.57
CA PHE A 189 -5.87 20.86 4.18
C PHE A 189 -5.49 20.06 5.41
N THR A 190 -6.48 19.64 6.20
CA THR A 190 -6.29 18.75 7.34
C THR A 190 -6.75 17.33 6.95
N TYR A 191 -5.87 16.39 7.09
CA TYR A 191 -6.14 14.96 7.07
C TYR A 191 -6.46 14.49 8.49
N LEU A 192 -7.50 13.67 8.63
CA LEU A 192 -7.87 13.03 9.89
C LEU A 192 -7.98 11.51 9.66
N TRP A 193 -7.26 10.77 10.47
CA TRP A 193 -7.33 9.31 10.53
C TRP A 193 -8.03 8.92 11.82
N GLU A 194 -9.16 8.24 11.72
CA GLU A 194 -10.00 7.82 12.83
C GLU A 194 -9.95 6.30 12.98
N HIS A 195 -9.50 5.81 14.13
CA HIS A 195 -9.77 4.48 14.62
C HIS A 195 -11.13 4.53 15.32
N ALA A 196 -12.19 4.10 14.64
CA ALA A 196 -13.56 4.23 15.14
C ALA A 196 -13.97 3.10 16.08
N SER A 197 -13.36 1.91 15.93
CA SER A 197 -13.58 0.77 16.83
C SER A 197 -12.47 -0.26 16.69
N PHE A 198 -12.23 -1.01 17.76
CA PHE A 198 -11.38 -2.20 17.80
C PHE A 198 -12.08 -3.29 18.60
N ASN A 199 -12.10 -4.53 18.10
CA ASN A 199 -12.62 -5.68 18.82
C ASN A 199 -11.46 -6.62 19.22
N PRO A 200 -11.18 -6.78 20.54
CA PRO A 200 -10.06 -7.61 20.98
C PRO A 200 -10.25 -9.12 20.80
N ILE A 201 -11.46 -9.59 20.47
CA ILE A 201 -11.73 -11.03 20.26
C ILE A 201 -11.23 -11.49 18.88
N ASP A 202 -11.45 -10.69 17.84
CA ASP A 202 -11.14 -11.03 16.46
C ASP A 202 -10.19 -10.05 15.79
N HIS A 203 -9.72 -9.03 16.53
CA HIS A 203 -8.86 -7.94 16.08
C HIS A 203 -9.46 -7.12 14.92
N ARG A 204 -10.79 -7.14 14.75
CA ARG A 204 -11.40 -6.26 13.75
C ARG A 204 -11.28 -4.81 14.18
N ILE A 205 -10.85 -3.99 13.22
CA ILE A 205 -10.69 -2.55 13.38
C ILE A 205 -11.47 -1.84 12.28
N VAL A 206 -12.25 -0.84 12.67
CA VAL A 206 -12.94 0.04 11.73
C VAL A 206 -12.22 1.39 11.72
N CYS A 207 -11.75 1.79 10.55
CA CYS A 207 -11.06 3.06 10.39
C CYS A 207 -11.77 3.94 9.35
N HIS A 208 -11.67 5.25 9.54
CA HIS A 208 -12.16 6.23 8.58
C HIS A 208 -11.10 7.27 8.28
N MET A 209 -11.16 7.75 7.06
CA MET A 209 -10.35 8.87 6.62
C MET A 209 -11.25 10.06 6.30
N HIS A 210 -10.90 11.23 6.80
CA HIS A 210 -11.65 12.46 6.59
C HIS A 210 -10.70 13.55 6.12
N PHE A 211 -11.25 14.52 5.40
CA PHE A 211 -10.52 15.72 5.00
C PHE A 211 -11.30 16.98 5.39
N ARG A 212 -10.57 17.98 5.88
CA ARG A 212 -11.09 19.32 6.11
C ARG A 212 -10.28 20.29 5.27
N LEU A 213 -10.95 20.90 4.29
CA LEU A 213 -10.34 21.84 3.36
C LEU A 213 -10.21 23.24 3.98
N ALA A 214 -9.40 24.11 3.37
CA ALA A 214 -9.14 25.46 3.85
C ALA A 214 -10.41 26.33 3.87
N ASP A 215 -11.36 26.09 2.96
CA ASP A 215 -12.64 26.77 2.88
C ASP A 215 -13.68 26.28 3.90
N GLY A 216 -13.28 25.40 4.84
CA GLY A 216 -14.16 24.82 5.83
C GLY A 216 -14.94 23.58 5.36
N THR A 217 -14.90 23.22 4.08
CA THR A 217 -15.55 22.00 3.54
C THR A 217 -14.99 20.77 4.25
N ARG A 218 -15.89 19.85 4.65
CA ARG A 218 -15.54 18.59 5.31
C ARG A 218 -15.97 17.40 4.47
N LEU A 219 -15.01 16.57 4.06
CA LEU A 219 -15.27 15.29 3.46
C LEU A 219 -15.23 14.22 4.57
N ARG A 220 -16.39 13.96 5.18
CA ARG A 220 -16.50 12.98 6.24
C ARG A 220 -16.55 11.57 5.67
N ARG A 221 -15.79 10.63 6.29
CA ARG A 221 -15.69 9.23 5.86
C ARG A 221 -15.44 9.13 4.36
N ALA A 222 -14.50 9.96 3.86
CA ALA A 222 -14.09 9.92 2.46
C ALA A 222 -13.63 8.51 2.07
N PHE A 223 -12.98 7.82 3.02
CA PHE A 223 -12.68 6.41 2.94
C PHE A 223 -13.11 5.70 4.22
N HIS A 224 -13.51 4.44 4.07
CA HIS A 224 -13.91 3.55 5.15
C HIS A 224 -13.16 2.25 5.00
N TYR A 225 -12.62 1.76 6.09
CA TYR A 225 -11.87 0.53 6.17
C TYR A 225 -12.49 -0.35 7.25
N ASP A 226 -12.76 -1.60 6.90
CA ASP A 226 -13.15 -2.68 7.80
C ASP A 226 -12.07 -3.75 7.66
N TRP A 227 -11.14 -3.75 8.60
CA TRP A 227 -9.92 -4.53 8.58
C TRP A 227 -9.83 -5.47 9.77
N ARG A 228 -8.99 -6.48 9.66
CA ARG A 228 -8.41 -7.18 10.80
C ARG A 228 -6.98 -6.68 10.98
N LEU A 229 -6.66 -6.18 12.18
CA LEU A 229 -5.30 -5.86 12.58
C LEU A 229 -4.50 -7.16 12.71
N TRP A 230 -3.56 -7.37 11.80
CA TRP A 230 -2.67 -8.51 11.79
C TRP A 230 -1.36 -8.15 12.48
N THR A 231 -0.95 -8.94 13.45
CA THR A 231 0.35 -8.76 14.12
C THR A 231 1.51 -9.23 13.22
N LEU A 232 2.70 -8.69 13.46
CA LEU A 232 3.89 -9.10 12.69
C LEU A 232 4.16 -10.61 12.71
N PRO A 233 4.02 -11.33 13.86
CA PRO A 233 4.11 -12.80 13.88
C PRO A 233 3.07 -13.48 13.00
N GLU A 234 1.80 -13.06 13.05
CA GLU A 234 0.74 -13.65 12.22
C GLU A 234 1.02 -13.46 10.72
N ILE A 235 1.44 -12.27 10.30
CA ILE A 235 1.81 -11.98 8.91
C ILE A 235 2.98 -12.85 8.47
N ARG A 236 4.05 -12.91 9.29
CA ARG A 236 5.22 -13.75 9.04
C ARG A 236 4.83 -15.22 8.87
N ASP A 237 4.07 -15.75 9.80
CA ASP A 237 3.68 -17.17 9.80
C ASP A 237 2.76 -17.50 8.62
N ALA A 238 1.83 -16.58 8.26
CA ALA A 238 1.00 -16.72 7.09
C ALA A 238 1.81 -16.71 5.77
N MET A 239 2.85 -15.87 5.67
CA MET A 239 3.76 -15.87 4.52
C MET A 239 4.57 -17.16 4.44
N LEU A 240 5.13 -17.65 5.56
CA LEU A 240 5.87 -18.92 5.59
C LEU A 240 4.97 -20.10 5.20
N GLU A 241 3.75 -20.16 5.73
CA GLU A 241 2.75 -21.17 5.34
C GLU A 241 2.35 -21.08 3.86
N ALA A 242 2.33 -19.87 3.29
CA ALA A 242 2.12 -19.66 1.86
C ALA A 242 3.30 -20.13 0.99
N GLY A 243 4.44 -20.51 1.62
CA GLY A 243 5.62 -21.09 0.99
C GLY A 243 6.69 -20.07 0.61
N PHE A 244 6.70 -18.88 1.20
CA PHE A 244 7.87 -18.01 1.16
C PHE A 244 9.03 -18.67 1.92
N ARG A 245 10.25 -18.54 1.41
CA ARG A 245 11.45 -19.16 2.00
C ARG A 245 11.88 -18.47 3.28
N ALA A 246 11.72 -17.18 3.31
CA ALA A 246 12.09 -16.32 4.42
C ALA A 246 11.18 -15.08 4.47
N VAL A 247 11.10 -14.49 5.64
CA VAL A 247 10.38 -13.23 5.87
C VAL A 247 11.29 -12.32 6.68
N GLU A 248 11.49 -11.11 6.18
CA GLU A 248 12.24 -10.05 6.82
C GLU A 248 11.30 -8.95 7.29
N THR A 249 11.57 -8.37 8.45
CA THR A 249 10.79 -7.24 8.99
C THR A 249 11.71 -6.02 9.08
N TYR A 250 11.30 -4.96 8.41
CA TYR A 250 11.96 -3.66 8.46
C TYR A 250 11.07 -2.70 9.21
N VAL A 251 11.59 -2.07 10.25
CA VAL A 251 10.85 -1.13 11.08
C VAL A 251 11.36 0.28 10.82
N GLU A 252 10.44 1.23 10.71
CA GLU A 252 10.78 2.64 10.58
C GLU A 252 11.49 3.12 11.85
N GLY A 253 12.58 3.87 11.66
CA GLY A 253 13.35 4.39 12.77
C GLY A 253 12.71 5.62 13.39
N TRP A 254 13.11 5.93 14.62
CA TRP A 254 12.70 7.10 15.37
C TRP A 254 13.85 8.11 15.47
N ASP A 255 13.56 9.39 15.22
CA ASP A 255 14.48 10.51 15.43
C ASP A 255 14.13 11.21 16.75
N GLU A 256 14.86 10.89 17.81
CA GLU A 256 14.63 11.44 19.14
C GLU A 256 14.72 12.98 19.20
N LYS A 257 15.57 13.57 18.35
CA LYS A 257 15.73 15.03 18.31
C LYS A 257 14.52 15.74 17.73
N LYS A 258 13.84 15.11 16.78
CA LYS A 258 12.67 15.66 16.11
C LYS A 258 11.35 15.19 16.73
N GLY A 259 11.39 14.15 17.58
CA GLY A 259 10.18 13.55 18.13
C GLY A 259 9.25 12.95 17.08
N THR A 260 9.83 12.39 16.00
CA THR A 260 9.08 11.80 14.88
C THR A 260 9.88 10.66 14.24
N THR A 261 9.25 9.90 13.37
CA THR A 261 9.96 8.89 12.58
C THR A 261 11.01 9.53 11.67
N ASP A 262 12.11 8.82 11.42
CA ASP A 262 13.20 9.29 10.56
C ASP A 262 12.99 8.91 9.07
N GLY A 263 11.91 8.21 8.77
CA GLY A 263 11.59 7.76 7.41
C GLY A 263 12.46 6.61 6.93
N ILE A 264 13.31 6.00 7.76
CA ILE A 264 14.26 4.98 7.31
C ILE A 264 13.88 3.61 7.88
N PHE A 265 13.42 2.72 7.02
CA PHE A 265 13.15 1.34 7.37
C PHE A 265 14.44 0.53 7.49
N ARG A 266 14.67 -0.06 8.66
CA ARG A 266 15.85 -0.89 9.00
C ARG A 266 15.44 -2.31 9.33
N LEU A 267 16.20 -3.28 8.82
CA LEU A 267 15.99 -4.69 9.17
C LEU A 267 16.16 -4.88 10.69
N LYS A 268 15.12 -5.39 11.34
CA LYS A 268 15.08 -5.65 12.77
C LYS A 268 14.69 -7.10 13.04
N ARG A 269 15.36 -7.70 14.02
CA ARG A 269 14.95 -8.98 14.63
C ARG A 269 14.27 -8.77 15.98
N ARG A 270 14.47 -7.59 16.55
CA ARG A 270 13.93 -7.16 17.83
C ARG A 270 13.82 -5.63 17.85
N PHE A 271 12.74 -5.10 18.37
CA PHE A 271 12.58 -3.67 18.71
C PHE A 271 11.63 -3.56 19.90
N GLU A 272 11.70 -2.44 20.60
CA GLU A 272 10.80 -2.13 21.71
C GLU A 272 9.44 -1.69 21.16
N ASN A 273 8.37 -2.12 21.82
CA ASN A 273 7.03 -1.67 21.48
C ASN A 273 6.88 -0.18 21.80
N GLN A 274 6.22 0.54 20.92
CA GLN A 274 6.00 1.99 21.00
C GLN A 274 4.49 2.26 20.98
N GLU A 275 4.10 3.52 21.17
CA GLU A 275 2.71 3.96 21.00
C GLU A 275 2.20 3.64 19.59
N GLY A 276 2.99 4.00 18.58
CA GLY A 276 2.75 3.66 17.19
C GLY A 276 4.06 3.30 16.46
N TRP A 277 4.01 2.31 15.58
CA TRP A 277 5.11 1.96 14.69
C TRP A 277 4.61 1.55 13.32
N LEU A 278 5.45 1.75 12.31
CA LEU A 278 5.25 1.29 10.95
C LEU A 278 6.34 0.28 10.58
N ALA A 279 5.95 -0.80 9.92
CA ALA A 279 6.87 -1.84 9.48
C ALA A 279 6.56 -2.30 8.06
N GLU A 280 7.61 -2.66 7.34
CA GLU A 280 7.53 -3.38 6.07
C GLU A 280 7.90 -4.84 6.29
N VAL A 281 7.01 -5.74 5.94
CA VAL A 281 7.21 -7.19 6.00
C VAL A 281 7.50 -7.69 4.59
N VAL A 282 8.69 -8.25 4.41
CA VAL A 282 9.18 -8.67 3.08
C VAL A 282 9.25 -10.17 3.00
N GLY A 283 8.36 -10.77 2.20
CA GLY A 283 8.39 -12.18 1.89
C GLY A 283 9.32 -12.50 0.72
N ILE A 284 10.24 -13.44 0.90
CA ILE A 284 11.26 -13.84 -0.08
C ILE A 284 10.88 -15.21 -0.65
N THR A 285 10.65 -15.30 -1.97
CA THR A 285 10.36 -16.60 -2.60
C THR A 285 11.60 -17.46 -2.69
N PRO A 286 11.47 -18.82 -2.79
CA PRO A 286 12.61 -19.66 -3.12
C PRO A 286 13.31 -19.21 -4.41
N GLY A 287 14.63 -19.20 -4.39
CA GLY A 287 15.45 -18.93 -5.57
C GLY A 287 15.29 -19.99 -6.65
N PRO A 288 15.90 -19.83 -7.83
CA PRO A 288 15.90 -20.86 -8.85
C PRO A 288 16.53 -22.14 -8.26
N ARG A 289 15.89 -23.30 -8.53
CA ARG A 289 16.49 -24.57 -8.16
C ARG A 289 17.84 -24.69 -8.88
N ARG A 290 18.94 -24.75 -8.13
CA ARG A 290 20.22 -25.18 -8.74
C ARG A 290 19.95 -26.55 -9.36
N ARG A 291 20.11 -26.66 -10.68
CA ARG A 291 20.17 -27.98 -11.30
C ARG A 291 21.37 -28.68 -10.63
N ALA A 292 21.12 -29.82 -9.98
CA ALA A 292 22.20 -30.69 -9.60
C ALA A 292 22.97 -31.02 -10.89
N ARG A 293 24.24 -30.68 -10.90
CA ARG A 293 25.19 -31.08 -11.98
C ARG A 293 25.47 -32.55 -11.84
#